data_2b47701c07eb0b154ac08ccf3a7a8001
#
_entry.id   2b47701c07eb0b154ac08ccf3a7a8001
#
_cell.length_a   1.000
_cell.length_b   1.000
_cell.length_c   1.000
_cell.angle_alpha   90.00
_cell.angle_beta   90.00
_cell.angle_gamma   90.00
#
_symmetry.space_group_name_H-M   'P 1'
#
loop_
_entity.id
_entity.type
_entity.pdbx_description
1 polymer ?
#
loop_
_entity_poly.entity_id
_entity_poly.type
_entity_poly.pdbx_seq_one_letter_code
_entity_poly.pdbx_strand_id
1 'polypeptide(L)'
;VMSYRKLTRLPSPEPTLFDVRPFLERMIQLALHQHSYPNIHIVLEEVQEDLMVFADESLLTQVMTNLLKNAVQAIGDALEGEIRIRAYCDDQDMVRIEVSNNGPKIAPEVAEQMFVPFFTTKEEGSGIGLSLSKQIMRLQGGSIALLPYKDEWTTFVVVL
;
A
#
# COMPACT_ATOMS: atom_id res chain seq x y z
N VAL A 1 -24.07 -2.84 3.88
CA VAL A 1 -24.37 -1.87 4.94
C VAL A 1 -23.20 -1.74 5.89
N MET A 2 -22.67 -2.86 6.37
CA MET A 2 -21.48 -2.87 7.24
C MET A 2 -20.25 -2.26 6.53
N SER A 3 -20.06 -2.60 5.26
CA SER A 3 -18.96 -2.05 4.47
C SER A 3 -19.09 -0.55 4.26
N TYR A 4 -20.30 -0.08 4.02
CA TYR A 4 -20.58 1.35 3.86
C TYR A 4 -20.24 2.11 5.14
N ARG A 5 -20.61 1.58 6.30
CA ARG A 5 -20.27 2.16 7.59
C ARG A 5 -18.77 2.23 7.82
N LYS A 6 -18.05 1.19 7.41
CA LYS A 6 -16.57 1.19 7.47
C LYS A 6 -15.97 2.31 6.65
N LEU A 7 -16.50 2.57 5.45
CA LEU A 7 -16.01 3.64 4.59
C LEU A 7 -16.31 5.03 5.14
N THR A 8 -17.41 5.21 5.87
CA THR A 8 -17.86 6.53 6.30
C THR A 8 -17.56 6.85 7.76
N ARG A 9 -17.15 5.85 8.55
CA ARG A 9 -16.95 6.01 10.00
C ARG A 9 -15.56 5.59 10.43
N LEU A 10 -14.56 6.24 9.85
CA LEU A 10 -13.18 6.06 10.32
C LEU A 10 -12.99 6.84 11.62
N PRO A 11 -12.20 6.31 12.56
CA PRO A 11 -11.86 7.05 13.75
C PRO A 11 -11.05 8.29 13.41
N SER A 12 -11.08 9.28 14.29
CA SER A 12 -10.20 10.43 14.15
C SER A 12 -8.75 9.97 14.27
N PRO A 13 -7.86 10.39 13.36
CA PRO A 13 -6.45 10.01 13.46
C PRO A 13 -5.81 10.50 14.75
N GLU A 14 -4.95 9.67 15.32
CA GLU A 14 -4.12 10.01 16.47
C GLU A 14 -2.66 9.93 16.02
N PRO A 15 -2.16 10.98 15.35
CA PRO A 15 -0.81 10.91 14.78
C PRO A 15 0.28 10.97 15.85
N THR A 16 1.36 10.24 15.58
CA THR A 16 2.58 10.26 16.36
C THR A 16 3.76 10.33 15.41
N LEU A 17 4.89 10.78 15.92
CA LEU A 17 6.13 10.78 15.15
C LEU A 17 6.82 9.43 15.35
N PHE A 18 7.12 8.71 14.25
CA PHE A 18 7.79 7.42 14.36
C PHE A 18 8.75 7.20 13.19
N ASP A 19 9.68 6.27 13.39
CA ASP A 19 10.72 5.93 12.42
C ASP A 19 10.12 5.01 11.34
N VAL A 20 10.34 5.36 10.08
CA VAL A 20 9.76 4.65 8.95
C VAL A 20 10.36 3.25 8.76
N ARG A 21 11.68 3.09 8.92
CA ARG A 21 12.33 1.80 8.68
C ARG A 21 11.82 0.68 9.58
N PRO A 22 11.80 0.81 10.91
CA PRO A 22 11.25 -0.24 11.76
C PRO A 22 9.78 -0.53 11.47
N PHE A 23 9.02 0.49 11.13
CA PHE A 23 7.62 0.33 10.73
C PHE A 23 7.50 -0.56 9.49
N LEU A 24 8.28 -0.28 8.44
CA LEU A 24 8.24 -1.08 7.21
C LEU A 24 8.74 -2.51 7.43
N GLU A 25 9.75 -2.69 8.28
CA GLU A 25 10.23 -4.02 8.65
C GLU A 25 9.12 -4.85 9.31
N ARG A 26 8.34 -4.22 10.19
CA ARG A 26 7.18 -4.90 10.80
C ARG A 26 6.11 -5.24 9.78
N MET A 27 5.87 -4.35 8.80
CA MET A 27 4.89 -4.61 7.73
C MET A 27 5.30 -5.80 6.89
N ILE A 28 6.57 -5.92 6.55
CA ILE A 28 7.08 -7.07 5.80
C ILE A 28 6.91 -8.35 6.60
N GLN A 29 7.27 -8.35 7.88
CA GLN A 29 7.10 -9.53 8.73
C GLN A 29 5.64 -9.96 8.81
N LEU A 30 4.73 -9.00 8.94
CA LEU A 30 3.30 -9.28 8.97
C LEU A 30 2.83 -9.90 7.65
N ALA A 31 3.26 -9.36 6.52
CA ALA A 31 2.90 -9.87 5.21
C ALA A 31 3.41 -11.30 5.00
N LEU A 32 4.65 -11.58 5.36
CA LEU A 32 5.26 -12.91 5.26
C LEU A 32 4.54 -13.93 6.15
N HIS A 33 4.02 -13.49 7.28
CA HIS A 33 3.27 -14.36 8.18
C HIS A 33 1.86 -14.68 7.65
N GLN A 34 1.24 -13.70 7.00
CA GLN A 34 -0.12 -13.85 6.47
C GLN A 34 -0.19 -14.57 5.13
N HIS A 35 0.88 -14.53 4.32
CA HIS A 35 0.90 -15.04 2.96
C HIS A 35 2.04 -16.04 2.76
N SER A 36 1.67 -17.28 2.46
CA SER A 36 2.61 -18.37 2.22
C SER A 36 2.87 -18.55 0.73
N TYR A 37 3.48 -17.56 0.10
CA TYR A 37 3.88 -17.68 -1.29
C TYR A 37 5.40 -17.81 -1.38
N PRO A 38 5.94 -19.04 -1.50
CA PRO A 38 7.39 -19.23 -1.55
C PRO A 38 8.05 -18.63 -2.77
N ASN A 39 7.25 -18.30 -3.79
CA ASN A 39 7.71 -17.71 -5.04
C ASN A 39 7.82 -16.17 -4.97
N ILE A 40 7.47 -15.54 -3.85
CA ILE A 40 7.46 -14.09 -3.74
C ILE A 40 8.49 -13.63 -2.70
N HIS A 41 9.33 -12.69 -3.09
CA HIS A 41 10.31 -12.07 -2.22
C HIS A 41 9.93 -10.61 -1.98
N ILE A 42 9.97 -10.19 -0.72
CA ILE A 42 9.68 -8.81 -0.32
C ILE A 42 10.96 -8.18 0.20
N VAL A 43 11.39 -7.10 -0.41
CA VAL A 43 12.65 -6.43 -0.05
C VAL A 43 12.44 -4.95 0.24
N LEU A 44 13.17 -4.44 1.22
CA LEU A 44 13.38 -3.01 1.39
C LEU A 44 14.53 -2.61 0.46
N GLU A 45 14.21 -1.95 -0.65
CA GLU A 45 15.22 -1.61 -1.64
C GLU A 45 16.01 -0.37 -1.24
N GLU A 46 15.29 0.71 -0.99
CA GLU A 46 15.90 1.97 -0.57
C GLU A 46 15.02 2.61 0.48
N VAL A 47 15.55 2.75 1.67
CA VAL A 47 14.87 3.49 2.75
C VAL A 47 15.86 4.53 3.25
N GLN A 48 15.49 5.81 3.13
CA GLN A 48 16.33 6.92 3.58
C GLN A 48 16.63 6.77 5.08
N GLU A 49 17.88 6.99 5.46
CA GLU A 49 18.27 6.91 6.86
C GLU A 49 17.57 7.98 7.70
N ASP A 50 17.22 7.60 8.91
CA ASP A 50 16.60 8.49 9.91
C ASP A 50 15.32 9.15 9.39
N LEU A 51 14.61 8.46 8.50
CA LEU A 51 13.35 8.96 7.96
C LEU A 51 12.25 8.81 9.00
N MET A 52 11.68 9.94 9.40
CA MET A 52 10.57 9.99 10.36
C MET A 52 9.29 10.41 9.65
N VAL A 53 8.16 9.94 10.13
CA VAL A 53 6.85 10.35 9.62
C VAL A 53 5.93 10.68 10.79
N PHE A 54 5.08 11.68 10.58
CA PHE A 54 4.06 12.04 11.55
C PHE A 54 2.71 11.57 11.00
N ALA A 55 2.19 10.50 11.57
CA ALA A 55 0.98 9.85 11.09
C ALA A 55 0.37 8.98 12.19
N ASP A 56 -0.88 8.57 11.99
CA ASP A 56 -1.50 7.55 12.82
C ASP A 56 -0.94 6.18 12.40
N GLU A 57 -0.10 5.59 13.24
CA GLU A 57 0.59 4.34 12.91
C GLU A 57 -0.39 3.20 12.65
N SER A 58 -1.47 3.12 13.41
CA SER A 58 -2.48 2.08 13.24
C SER A 58 -3.19 2.19 11.88
N LEU A 59 -3.57 3.40 11.51
CA LEU A 59 -4.23 3.63 10.21
C LEU A 59 -3.26 3.41 9.05
N LEU A 60 -2.01 3.83 9.19
CA LEU A 60 -1.02 3.59 8.16
C LEU A 60 -0.72 2.08 8.02
N THR A 61 -0.76 1.34 9.11
CA THR A 61 -0.64 -0.13 9.08
C THR A 61 -1.73 -0.74 8.20
N GLN A 62 -2.96 -0.26 8.30
CA GLN A 62 -4.05 -0.75 7.46
C GLN A 62 -3.79 -0.50 5.98
N VAL A 63 -3.31 0.70 5.65
CA VAL A 63 -2.98 1.05 4.26
C VAL A 63 -1.88 0.16 3.72
N MET A 64 -0.79 0.03 4.46
CA MET A 64 0.36 -0.77 4.03
C MET A 64 0.02 -2.26 3.93
N THR A 65 -0.74 -2.79 4.87
CA THR A 65 -1.22 -4.18 4.82
C THR A 65 -2.02 -4.42 3.55
N ASN A 66 -2.89 -3.49 3.21
CA ASN A 66 -3.70 -3.61 1.99
C ASN A 66 -2.84 -3.53 0.72
N LEU A 67 -1.88 -2.63 0.66
CA LEU A 67 -0.99 -2.51 -0.49
C LEU A 67 -0.13 -3.76 -0.70
N LEU A 68 0.41 -4.32 0.37
CA LEU A 68 1.20 -5.55 0.31
C LEU A 68 0.35 -6.75 -0.10
N LYS A 69 -0.86 -6.84 0.43
CA LYS A 69 -1.82 -7.88 0.04
C LYS A 69 -2.15 -7.78 -1.45
N ASN A 70 -2.41 -6.58 -1.95
CA ASN A 70 -2.70 -6.37 -3.37
C ASN A 70 -1.51 -6.77 -4.24
N ALA A 71 -0.29 -6.45 -3.83
CA ALA A 71 0.92 -6.83 -4.56
C ALA A 71 1.09 -8.35 -4.62
N VAL A 72 0.92 -9.04 -3.49
CA VAL A 72 0.98 -10.50 -3.42
C VAL A 72 -0.07 -11.12 -4.34
N GLN A 73 -1.31 -10.63 -4.30
CA GLN A 73 -2.39 -11.15 -5.13
C GLN A 73 -2.15 -10.89 -6.62
N ALA A 74 -1.54 -9.77 -6.98
CA ALA A 74 -1.23 -9.45 -8.37
C ALA A 74 -0.19 -10.43 -8.94
N ILE A 75 0.80 -10.81 -8.16
CA ILE A 75 1.82 -11.77 -8.56
C ILE A 75 1.24 -13.19 -8.62
N GLY A 76 0.51 -13.57 -7.59
CA GLY A 76 -0.05 -14.92 -7.50
C GLY A 76 1.00 -16.00 -7.29
N ASP A 77 0.65 -17.23 -7.64
CA ASP A 77 1.49 -18.41 -7.44
C ASP A 77 2.17 -18.90 -8.72
N ALA A 78 1.83 -18.31 -9.86
CA ALA A 78 2.30 -18.75 -11.19
C ALA A 78 3.64 -18.15 -11.60
N LEU A 79 4.10 -17.10 -10.94
CA LEU A 79 5.31 -16.36 -11.31
C LEU A 79 6.27 -16.25 -10.14
N GLU A 80 7.57 -16.18 -10.44
CA GLU A 80 8.51 -15.71 -9.44
C GLU A 80 8.33 -14.21 -9.30
N GLY A 81 7.94 -13.78 -8.11
CA GLY A 81 7.58 -12.41 -7.87
C GLY A 81 8.49 -11.69 -6.90
N GLU A 82 8.57 -10.39 -7.08
CA GLU A 82 9.29 -9.51 -6.18
C GLU A 82 8.44 -8.30 -5.83
N ILE A 83 8.44 -7.96 -4.55
CA ILE A 83 7.83 -6.75 -4.05
C ILE A 83 8.95 -5.90 -3.47
N ARG A 84 9.06 -4.66 -3.94
CA ARG A 84 10.08 -3.72 -3.49
C ARG A 84 9.42 -2.57 -2.77
N ILE A 85 9.99 -2.20 -1.63
CA ILE A 85 9.52 -1.05 -0.87
C ILE A 85 10.64 -0.01 -0.82
N ARG A 86 10.31 1.22 -1.17
CA ARG A 86 11.20 2.38 -1.10
C ARG A 86 10.53 3.43 -0.24
N ALA A 87 11.32 4.18 0.51
CA ALA A 87 10.79 5.28 1.32
C ALA A 87 11.81 6.39 1.41
N TYR A 88 11.36 7.61 1.20
CA TYR A 88 12.24 8.79 1.16
C TYR A 88 11.42 10.05 1.37
N CYS A 89 12.12 11.13 1.70
CA CYS A 89 11.55 12.47 1.76
C CYS A 89 11.74 13.12 0.38
N ASP A 90 10.67 13.66 -0.19
CA ASP A 90 10.75 14.32 -1.49
C ASP A 90 11.15 15.80 -1.36
N ASP A 91 11.22 16.49 -2.50
CA ASP A 91 11.64 17.90 -2.55
C ASP A 91 10.67 18.86 -1.85
N GLN A 92 9.47 18.38 -1.52
CA GLN A 92 8.44 19.17 -0.83
C GLN A 92 8.33 18.80 0.65
N ASP A 93 9.34 18.13 1.18
CA ASP A 93 9.39 17.63 2.56
C ASP A 93 8.27 16.65 2.90
N MET A 94 7.74 15.94 1.89
CA MET A 94 6.74 14.91 2.10
C MET A 94 7.41 13.54 2.12
N VAL A 95 6.96 12.69 3.04
CA VAL A 95 7.41 11.30 3.07
C VAL A 95 6.67 10.51 2.00
N ARG A 96 7.42 9.83 1.15
CA ARG A 96 6.87 8.96 0.10
C ARG A 96 7.25 7.52 0.40
N ILE A 97 6.25 6.63 0.38
CA ILE A 97 6.47 5.19 0.52
C ILE A 97 5.93 4.55 -0.74
N GLU A 98 6.79 3.88 -1.49
CA GLU A 98 6.44 3.21 -2.73
C GLU A 98 6.45 1.70 -2.53
N VAL A 99 5.40 1.05 -2.99
CA VAL A 99 5.27 -0.41 -2.99
C VAL A 99 5.15 -0.85 -4.44
N SER A 100 6.17 -1.54 -4.94
CA SER A 100 6.24 -1.98 -6.33
C SER A 100 6.18 -3.49 -6.43
N ASN A 101 5.49 -4.00 -7.44
CA ASN A 101 5.48 -5.43 -7.72
C ASN A 101 5.71 -5.68 -9.21
N ASN A 102 6.28 -6.84 -9.53
CA ASN A 102 6.55 -7.25 -10.92
C ASN A 102 5.48 -8.19 -11.48
N GLY A 103 4.29 -8.14 -10.94
CA GLY A 103 3.14 -8.86 -11.49
C GLY A 103 2.67 -8.25 -12.81
N PRO A 104 1.59 -8.79 -13.38
CA PRO A 104 1.06 -8.28 -14.64
C PRO A 104 0.65 -6.81 -14.54
N LYS A 105 0.83 -6.10 -15.67
CA LYS A 105 0.40 -4.71 -15.77
C LYS A 105 -1.11 -4.60 -15.55
N ILE A 106 -1.50 -3.57 -14.81
CA ILE A 106 -2.93 -3.27 -14.59
C ILE A 106 -3.48 -2.62 -15.87
N ALA A 107 -4.59 -3.16 -16.38
CA ALA A 107 -5.26 -2.59 -17.55
C ALA A 107 -5.73 -1.15 -17.25
N PRO A 108 -5.67 -0.22 -18.23
CA PRO A 108 -6.09 1.16 -17.99
C PRO A 108 -7.50 1.30 -17.45
N GLU A 109 -8.44 0.47 -17.90
CA GLU A 109 -9.82 0.48 -17.44
C GLU A 109 -9.92 0.13 -15.95
N VAL A 110 -9.10 -0.80 -15.49
CA VAL A 110 -9.03 -1.19 -14.09
C VAL A 110 -8.36 -0.09 -13.27
N ALA A 111 -7.27 0.47 -13.78
CA ALA A 111 -6.53 1.53 -13.09
C ALA A 111 -7.41 2.74 -12.79
N GLU A 112 -8.31 3.10 -13.71
CA GLU A 112 -9.23 4.22 -13.54
C GLU A 112 -10.25 4.01 -12.42
N GLN A 113 -10.57 2.75 -12.09
CA GLN A 113 -11.65 2.43 -11.16
C GLN A 113 -11.19 1.75 -9.87
N MET A 114 -9.91 1.45 -9.74
CA MET A 114 -9.46 0.61 -8.61
C MET A 114 -9.60 1.27 -7.24
N PHE A 115 -9.75 2.59 -7.19
CA PHE A 115 -10.02 3.31 -5.93
C PHE A 115 -11.52 3.56 -5.71
N VAL A 116 -12.37 3.11 -6.61
CA VAL A 116 -13.83 3.23 -6.46
C VAL A 116 -14.30 2.14 -5.49
N PRO A 117 -15.14 2.49 -4.50
CA PRO A 117 -15.66 1.50 -3.56
C PRO A 117 -16.36 0.34 -4.28
N PHE A 118 -16.11 -0.88 -3.80
CA PHE A 118 -16.70 -2.13 -4.28
C PHE A 118 -16.24 -2.59 -5.66
N PHE A 119 -15.40 -1.82 -6.35
CA PHE A 119 -14.80 -2.28 -7.59
C PHE A 119 -13.72 -3.31 -7.29
N THR A 120 -13.76 -4.49 -7.92
CA THR A 120 -12.74 -5.52 -7.79
C THR A 120 -12.73 -6.42 -9.01
N THR A 121 -11.53 -6.89 -9.38
CA THR A 121 -11.32 -7.93 -10.37
C THR A 121 -10.97 -9.28 -9.72
N LYS A 122 -10.94 -9.33 -8.39
CA LYS A 122 -10.55 -10.50 -7.60
C LYS A 122 -11.78 -11.20 -7.07
N GLU A 123 -11.81 -12.54 -7.19
CA GLU A 123 -12.93 -13.34 -6.70
C GLU A 123 -13.22 -13.14 -5.21
N GLU A 124 -12.17 -13.03 -4.41
CA GLU A 124 -12.30 -12.90 -2.95
C GLU A 124 -12.21 -11.45 -2.48
N GLY A 125 -12.06 -10.51 -3.41
CA GLY A 125 -11.92 -9.10 -3.06
C GLY A 125 -13.26 -8.43 -2.85
N SER A 126 -13.37 -7.61 -1.81
CA SER A 126 -14.58 -6.82 -1.54
C SER A 126 -14.60 -5.50 -2.34
N GLY A 127 -13.47 -5.09 -2.91
CA GLY A 127 -13.35 -3.80 -3.59
C GLY A 127 -13.30 -2.62 -2.63
N ILE A 128 -13.03 -2.85 -1.36
CA ILE A 128 -13.02 -1.80 -0.33
C ILE A 128 -11.60 -1.34 0.01
N GLY A 129 -10.62 -2.25 -0.09
CA GLY A 129 -9.27 -2.00 0.41
C GLY A 129 -8.62 -0.71 -0.09
N LEU A 130 -8.59 -0.48 -1.40
CA LEU A 130 -7.97 0.71 -1.97
C LEU A 130 -8.78 1.98 -1.71
N SER A 131 -10.11 1.91 -1.79
CA SER A 131 -10.95 3.07 -1.49
C SER A 131 -10.85 3.46 -0.01
N LEU A 132 -10.80 2.49 0.88
CA LEU A 132 -10.58 2.75 2.31
C LEU A 132 -9.19 3.33 2.56
N SER A 133 -8.17 2.80 1.90
CA SER A 133 -6.81 3.33 1.99
C SER A 133 -6.74 4.79 1.55
N LYS A 134 -7.41 5.13 0.47
CA LYS A 134 -7.50 6.51 -0.03
C LYS A 134 -8.14 7.42 1.01
N GLN A 135 -9.22 6.95 1.64
CA GLN A 135 -9.93 7.69 2.68
C GLN A 135 -9.04 7.92 3.92
N ILE A 136 -8.34 6.88 4.34
CA ILE A 136 -7.38 6.97 5.45
C ILE A 136 -6.29 8.00 5.15
N MET A 137 -5.72 7.95 3.96
CA MET A 137 -4.66 8.89 3.59
C MET A 137 -5.18 10.34 3.56
N ARG A 138 -6.38 10.57 3.04
CA ARG A 138 -7.01 11.90 3.04
C ARG A 138 -7.21 12.45 4.44
N LEU A 139 -7.65 11.60 5.37
CA LEU A 139 -7.85 12.00 6.77
C LEU A 139 -6.55 12.49 7.42
N GLN A 140 -5.43 12.00 6.95
CA GLN A 140 -4.12 12.37 7.49
C GLN A 140 -3.44 13.48 6.67
N GLY A 141 -4.15 14.08 5.74
CA GLY A 141 -3.60 15.14 4.89
C GLY A 141 -2.65 14.65 3.81
N GLY A 142 -2.66 13.34 3.55
CA GLY A 142 -1.81 12.72 2.55
C GLY A 142 -2.58 12.21 1.34
N SER A 143 -1.94 11.37 0.56
CA SER A 143 -2.52 10.80 -0.64
C SER A 143 -2.01 9.40 -0.93
N ILE A 144 -2.72 8.69 -1.81
CA ILE A 144 -2.32 7.41 -2.36
C ILE A 144 -2.60 7.45 -3.85
N ALA A 145 -1.71 6.89 -4.65
CA ALA A 145 -1.87 6.88 -6.10
C ALA A 145 -1.17 5.67 -6.71
N LEU A 146 -1.62 5.30 -7.91
CA LEU A 146 -0.93 4.37 -8.78
C LEU A 146 -0.04 5.18 -9.72
N LEU A 147 1.25 4.90 -9.72
CA LEU A 147 2.19 5.57 -10.61
C LEU A 147 2.13 4.96 -12.02
N PRO A 148 2.61 5.67 -13.05
CA PRO A 148 2.71 5.09 -14.39
C PRO A 148 3.52 3.79 -14.38
N TYR A 149 3.04 2.77 -15.10
CA TYR A 149 3.72 1.51 -15.25
C TYR A 149 5.06 1.73 -15.94
N LYS A 150 6.13 1.24 -15.35
CA LYS A 150 7.48 1.47 -15.85
C LYS A 150 8.39 0.27 -15.57
N ASP A 151 9.15 -0.12 -16.58
CA ASP A 151 10.17 -1.18 -16.46
C ASP A 151 9.63 -2.48 -15.86
N GLU A 152 8.40 -2.83 -16.23
CA GLU A 152 7.69 -4.02 -15.75
C GLU A 152 7.28 -3.96 -14.27
N TRP A 153 7.26 -2.76 -13.68
CA TRP A 153 6.86 -2.55 -12.30
C TRP A 153 5.53 -1.78 -12.19
N THR A 154 4.64 -2.33 -11.38
CA THR A 154 3.44 -1.64 -10.91
C THR A 154 3.74 -1.05 -9.54
N THR A 155 3.59 0.26 -9.39
CA THR A 155 3.97 0.96 -8.16
C THR A 155 2.82 1.78 -7.61
N PHE A 156 2.47 1.52 -6.35
CA PHE A 156 1.61 2.40 -5.58
C PHE A 156 2.48 3.28 -4.69
N VAL A 157 2.08 4.54 -4.52
CA VAL A 157 2.78 5.46 -3.64
C VAL A 157 1.81 6.05 -2.63
N VAL A 158 2.23 6.09 -1.37
CA VAL A 158 1.57 6.88 -0.32
C VAL A 158 2.45 8.07 0.01
N VAL A 159 1.82 9.22 0.19
CA VAL A 159 2.50 10.49 0.48
C VAL A 159 1.93 11.08 1.75
N LEU A 160 2.82 11.43 2.66
CA LEU A 160 2.46 12.00 3.97
C LEU A 160 3.21 13.27 4.27
#